data_dbc3aa65cf00547d983080874bcdd349
#
_entry.id   dbc3aa65cf00547d983080874bcdd349
#
_cell.length_a   1.000
_cell.length_b   1.000
_cell.length_c   1.000
_cell.angle_alpha   90.00
_cell.angle_beta   90.00
_cell.angle_gamma   90.00
#
_symmetry.space_group_name_H-M   'P 1'
#
loop_
_entity.id
_entity.type
_entity.pdbx_description
1 polymer ?
#
loop_
_entity_poly.entity_id
_entity_poly.type
_entity_poly.pdbx_seq_one_letter_code
_entity_poly.pdbx_strand_id
1 'polypeptide(L)'
;MAVIQCLMEQGVDTVFGYPGGMILPLYDALYDCKEVKEILVTHEQNAAHAADGYARASGKVGVCIATSGPGATNLVTGIATAFMDSIPIVAITGQVDTAILGSDAFQETDILDVTMPVTKHNFKVKEAKELVPTLRAAFKIARKGRPGPVLVDVPRDIFFQEVTYEKASLAVKKPDEPDADFRICAAEAAEEIVNAERPLAIVGGGVISAGASQEVAAFIEKFHIPVTFTLMGLGALPRNHTNVLGFAGMHGEKAANRAIGAADLVIAIGSRFADRQTGNLAKYTEGTKFIHIDIDPAEIDKNVAGSLGLAGDMKKILSLLMQRDAQTDLAKWWERIEGFKAAAAYDYQQNRLTVPWALHLIAKSTQGKPYAFATDVGQHQMWAALHLAIETPRTWLTSGGLGTMGFGLPAAMGAQLFYGRQRRVIHIAGDGGMKMTGNELYTIARLNLPVISIIVNNKSLGMIRQLQRVMYKERYIACELDYPMDFQKYAESFGIHAETVNTQDDFADAFHAALEDTDHPRVIVLNVWRSFVEPMAKSGARIDEFVDCK
;
A
#
# COMPACT_ATOMS: atom_id res chain seq x y z
N MET A 1 -32.06 -3.87 4.62
CA MET A 1 -32.01 -3.95 3.13
C MET A 1 -31.51 -2.65 2.46
N ALA A 2 -31.91 -1.44 2.83
CA ALA A 2 -31.47 -0.20 2.16
C ALA A 2 -29.94 0.00 2.15
N VAL A 3 -29.23 -0.39 3.23
CA VAL A 3 -27.75 -0.38 3.27
C VAL A 3 -27.17 -1.27 2.17
N ILE A 4 -27.68 -2.50 2.05
CA ILE A 4 -27.19 -3.47 1.04
C ILE A 4 -27.41 -2.94 -0.38
N GLN A 5 -28.60 -2.39 -0.65
CA GLN A 5 -28.91 -1.78 -1.95
C GLN A 5 -27.97 -0.60 -2.25
N CYS A 6 -27.63 0.21 -1.23
CA CYS A 6 -26.68 1.31 -1.38
C CYS A 6 -25.25 0.77 -1.65
N LEU A 7 -24.81 -0.29 -0.96
CA LEU A 7 -23.51 -0.93 -1.21
C LEU A 7 -23.43 -1.44 -2.67
N MET A 8 -24.46 -2.13 -3.14
CA MET A 8 -24.55 -2.61 -4.53
C MET A 8 -24.53 -1.44 -5.54
N GLU A 9 -25.25 -0.35 -5.25
CA GLU A 9 -25.25 0.87 -6.06
C GLU A 9 -23.82 1.46 -6.18
N GLN A 10 -23.03 1.38 -5.12
CA GLN A 10 -21.63 1.85 -5.10
C GLN A 10 -20.63 0.85 -5.71
N GLY A 11 -21.12 -0.29 -6.22
CA GLY A 11 -20.30 -1.34 -6.87
C GLY A 11 -19.55 -2.23 -5.87
N VAL A 12 -20.03 -2.31 -4.63
CA VAL A 12 -19.51 -3.22 -3.60
C VAL A 12 -20.07 -4.61 -3.85
N ASP A 13 -19.19 -5.58 -3.96
CA ASP A 13 -19.51 -7.01 -4.12
C ASP A 13 -18.95 -7.86 -2.96
N THR A 14 -18.12 -7.27 -2.11
CA THR A 14 -17.46 -7.96 -1.00
C THR A 14 -17.32 -7.01 0.20
N VAL A 15 -17.66 -7.51 1.38
CA VAL A 15 -17.47 -6.81 2.66
C VAL A 15 -16.73 -7.71 3.63
N PHE A 16 -15.89 -7.11 4.48
CA PHE A 16 -15.09 -7.80 5.48
C PHE A 16 -15.56 -7.42 6.87
N GLY A 17 -15.77 -8.38 7.77
CA GLY A 17 -16.25 -7.99 9.08
C GLY A 17 -16.23 -9.07 10.13
N TYR A 18 -16.55 -8.64 11.35
CA TYR A 18 -16.77 -9.50 12.50
C TYR A 18 -18.10 -9.11 13.16
N PRO A 19 -19.05 -10.05 13.33
CA PRO A 19 -20.37 -9.75 13.87
C PRO A 19 -20.32 -9.44 15.37
N GLY A 20 -21.30 -8.66 15.82
CA GLY A 20 -21.55 -8.36 17.22
C GLY A 20 -22.92 -7.70 17.40
N GLY A 21 -23.40 -7.57 18.63
CA GLY A 21 -24.79 -7.25 18.92
C GLY A 21 -25.37 -6.03 18.20
N MET A 22 -24.60 -4.94 18.11
CA MET A 22 -25.11 -3.68 17.54
C MET A 22 -25.10 -3.65 16.00
N ILE A 23 -24.42 -4.59 15.34
CA ILE A 23 -24.35 -4.68 13.87
C ILE A 23 -25.16 -5.88 13.31
N LEU A 24 -25.71 -6.74 14.17
CA LEU A 24 -26.48 -7.93 13.74
C LEU A 24 -27.59 -7.62 12.74
N PRO A 25 -28.35 -6.52 12.82
CA PRO A 25 -29.39 -6.24 11.83
C PRO A 25 -28.85 -6.07 10.39
N LEU A 26 -27.60 -5.61 10.23
CA LEU A 26 -26.94 -5.54 8.93
C LEU A 26 -26.51 -6.94 8.46
N TYR A 27 -26.02 -7.79 9.36
CA TYR A 27 -25.68 -9.19 9.03
C TYR A 27 -26.91 -10.03 8.67
N ASP A 28 -28.04 -9.79 9.35
CA ASP A 28 -29.33 -10.41 9.02
C ASP A 28 -29.75 -10.04 7.58
N ALA A 29 -29.61 -8.75 7.21
CA ALA A 29 -29.89 -8.29 5.85
C ALA A 29 -28.91 -8.87 4.80
N LEU A 30 -27.64 -9.12 5.16
CA LEU A 30 -26.64 -9.77 4.29
C LEU A 30 -26.97 -11.23 4.05
N TYR A 31 -27.62 -11.92 4.99
CA TYR A 31 -28.02 -13.31 4.84
C TYR A 31 -28.93 -13.55 3.61
N ASP A 32 -29.81 -12.61 3.31
CA ASP A 32 -30.72 -12.67 2.17
C ASP A 32 -30.11 -12.14 0.87
N CYS A 33 -28.88 -11.57 0.91
CA CYS A 33 -28.21 -11.00 -0.24
C CYS A 33 -27.14 -11.95 -0.81
N LYS A 34 -27.24 -12.29 -2.09
CA LYS A 34 -26.25 -13.11 -2.78
C LYS A 34 -25.21 -12.30 -3.56
N GLU A 35 -25.51 -11.04 -3.80
CA GLU A 35 -24.70 -10.14 -4.63
C GLU A 35 -23.54 -9.52 -3.87
N VAL A 36 -23.65 -9.40 -2.55
CA VAL A 36 -22.59 -8.90 -1.67
C VAL A 36 -22.09 -10.05 -0.79
N LYS A 37 -20.87 -10.47 -1.03
CA LYS A 37 -20.22 -11.55 -0.29
C LYS A 37 -19.71 -11.02 1.05
N GLU A 38 -20.18 -11.61 2.14
CA GLU A 38 -19.65 -11.35 3.48
C GLU A 38 -18.45 -12.26 3.77
N ILE A 39 -17.37 -11.68 4.26
CA ILE A 39 -16.14 -12.39 4.65
C ILE A 39 -15.94 -12.24 6.15
N LEU A 40 -16.23 -13.29 6.89
CA LEU A 40 -15.93 -13.38 8.30
C LEU A 40 -14.40 -13.48 8.48
N VAL A 41 -13.83 -12.48 9.13
CA VAL A 41 -12.42 -12.43 9.53
C VAL A 41 -12.23 -12.96 10.96
N THR A 42 -11.00 -13.04 11.42
CA THR A 42 -10.68 -13.48 12.79
C THR A 42 -10.50 -12.34 13.80
N HIS A 43 -10.40 -11.11 13.30
CA HIS A 43 -10.25 -9.89 14.09
C HIS A 43 -10.62 -8.67 13.24
N GLU A 44 -11.22 -7.62 13.82
CA GLU A 44 -11.69 -6.46 13.06
C GLU A 44 -10.54 -5.65 12.42
N GLN A 45 -9.36 -5.62 13.03
CA GLN A 45 -8.16 -5.05 12.39
C GLN A 45 -7.89 -5.73 11.04
N ASN A 46 -8.06 -7.05 10.98
CA ASN A 46 -7.89 -7.81 9.74
C ASN A 46 -8.99 -7.50 8.72
N ALA A 47 -10.21 -7.17 9.16
CA ALA A 47 -11.28 -6.70 8.26
C ALA A 47 -10.87 -5.40 7.56
N ALA A 48 -10.34 -4.43 8.30
CA ALA A 48 -9.89 -3.16 7.73
C ALA A 48 -8.69 -3.35 6.79
N HIS A 49 -7.72 -4.20 7.14
CA HIS A 49 -6.57 -4.51 6.26
C HIS A 49 -6.99 -5.32 5.02
N ALA A 50 -7.96 -6.22 5.13
CA ALA A 50 -8.48 -6.95 3.97
C ALA A 50 -9.26 -6.02 3.03
N ALA A 51 -10.07 -5.11 3.57
CA ALA A 51 -10.74 -4.06 2.80
C ALA A 51 -9.73 -3.13 2.10
N ASP A 52 -8.64 -2.78 2.78
CA ASP A 52 -7.51 -2.01 2.21
C ASP A 52 -6.86 -2.79 1.06
N GLY A 53 -6.47 -4.05 1.26
CA GLY A 53 -5.88 -4.90 0.23
C GLY A 53 -6.79 -5.09 -0.99
N TYR A 54 -8.10 -5.28 -0.75
CA TYR A 54 -9.12 -5.34 -1.80
C TYR A 54 -9.19 -4.01 -2.59
N ALA A 55 -9.17 -2.86 -1.89
CA ALA A 55 -9.21 -1.56 -2.53
C ALA A 55 -7.95 -1.28 -3.38
N ARG A 56 -6.75 -1.62 -2.89
CA ARG A 56 -5.49 -1.50 -3.66
C ARG A 56 -5.53 -2.32 -4.93
N ALA A 57 -5.95 -3.57 -4.83
CA ALA A 57 -5.99 -4.49 -5.96
C ALA A 57 -7.05 -4.09 -7.00
N SER A 58 -8.24 -3.73 -6.55
CA SER A 58 -9.40 -3.48 -7.41
C SER A 58 -9.50 -2.04 -7.93
N GLY A 59 -8.96 -1.06 -7.19
CA GLY A 59 -9.24 0.37 -7.41
C GLY A 59 -10.64 0.80 -6.97
N LYS A 60 -11.43 -0.10 -6.38
CA LYS A 60 -12.75 0.18 -5.79
C LYS A 60 -12.59 0.66 -4.35
N VAL A 61 -13.68 1.09 -3.73
CA VAL A 61 -13.74 1.36 -2.29
C VAL A 61 -13.86 0.03 -1.55
N GLY A 62 -12.94 -0.24 -0.62
CA GLY A 62 -13.06 -1.38 0.29
C GLY A 62 -14.08 -1.11 1.39
N VAL A 63 -14.75 -2.15 1.87
CA VAL A 63 -15.75 -2.00 2.94
C VAL A 63 -15.44 -2.96 4.08
N CYS A 64 -15.37 -2.42 5.30
CA CYS A 64 -15.30 -3.22 6.52
C CYS A 64 -16.45 -2.90 7.47
N ILE A 65 -16.89 -3.91 8.22
CA ILE A 65 -18.06 -3.85 9.11
C ILE A 65 -17.67 -4.36 10.49
N ALA A 66 -18.01 -3.61 11.55
CA ALA A 66 -17.77 -4.03 12.92
C ALA A 66 -18.91 -3.59 13.85
N THR A 67 -19.01 -4.25 15.00
CA THR A 67 -19.91 -3.82 16.07
C THR A 67 -19.34 -2.62 16.82
N SER A 68 -20.11 -2.06 17.75
CA SER A 68 -19.70 -0.97 18.64
C SER A 68 -18.57 -1.37 19.60
N GLY A 69 -18.08 -0.43 20.37
CA GLY A 69 -17.09 -0.64 21.41
C GLY A 69 -15.81 -1.28 20.90
N PRO A 70 -15.43 -2.47 21.41
CA PRO A 70 -14.17 -3.12 21.04
C PRO A 70 -14.10 -3.46 19.55
N GLY A 71 -15.22 -3.77 18.88
CA GLY A 71 -15.23 -4.04 17.45
C GLY A 71 -14.86 -2.80 16.63
N ALA A 72 -15.45 -1.67 16.94
CA ALA A 72 -15.14 -0.40 16.29
C ALA A 72 -13.70 0.06 16.59
N THR A 73 -13.24 -0.02 17.85
CA THR A 73 -11.88 0.40 18.22
C THR A 73 -10.81 -0.49 17.60
N ASN A 74 -11.07 -1.78 17.38
CA ASN A 74 -10.16 -2.69 16.70
C ASN A 74 -9.93 -2.33 15.20
N LEU A 75 -10.84 -1.57 14.56
CA LEU A 75 -10.65 -1.09 13.19
C LEU A 75 -9.61 0.03 13.07
N VAL A 76 -9.30 0.75 14.15
CA VAL A 76 -8.57 2.03 14.12
C VAL A 76 -7.21 1.91 13.44
N THR A 77 -6.42 0.90 13.78
CA THR A 77 -5.11 0.67 13.14
C THR A 77 -5.24 0.47 11.64
N GLY A 78 -6.22 -0.32 11.19
CA GLY A 78 -6.44 -0.55 9.76
C GLY A 78 -6.94 0.71 9.03
N ILE A 79 -7.82 1.49 9.66
CA ILE A 79 -8.29 2.78 9.14
C ILE A 79 -7.11 3.75 9.01
N ALA A 80 -6.25 3.86 10.04
CA ALA A 80 -5.06 4.71 10.01
C ALA A 80 -4.06 4.28 8.91
N THR A 81 -3.91 2.97 8.67
CA THR A 81 -3.09 2.43 7.58
C THR A 81 -3.62 2.91 6.23
N ALA A 82 -4.92 2.78 5.99
CA ALA A 82 -5.57 3.24 4.77
C ALA A 82 -5.46 4.76 4.59
N PHE A 83 -5.59 5.54 5.68
CA PHE A 83 -5.45 7.00 5.67
C PHE A 83 -4.05 7.43 5.23
N MET A 84 -3.02 6.85 5.84
CA MET A 84 -1.63 7.20 5.55
C MET A 84 -1.21 6.86 4.12
N ASP A 85 -1.78 5.82 3.53
CA ASP A 85 -1.48 5.38 2.16
C ASP A 85 -2.52 5.87 1.13
N SER A 86 -3.49 6.68 1.55
CA SER A 86 -4.52 7.25 0.66
C SER A 86 -5.38 6.17 -0.03
N ILE A 87 -5.79 5.15 0.73
CA ILE A 87 -6.61 4.06 0.23
C ILE A 87 -8.09 4.30 0.59
N PRO A 88 -9.00 4.28 -0.39
CA PRO A 88 -10.41 4.51 -0.13
C PRO A 88 -11.05 3.28 0.52
N ILE A 89 -11.44 3.42 1.78
CA ILE A 89 -12.27 2.44 2.48
C ILE A 89 -13.47 3.13 3.14
N VAL A 90 -14.56 2.40 3.30
CA VAL A 90 -15.71 2.80 4.11
C VAL A 90 -15.86 1.78 5.24
N ALA A 91 -15.68 2.26 6.48
CA ALA A 91 -15.92 1.48 7.68
C ALA A 91 -17.34 1.74 8.19
N ILE A 92 -18.14 0.71 8.36
CA ILE A 92 -19.50 0.80 8.90
C ILE A 92 -19.49 0.17 10.29
N THR A 93 -19.76 0.97 11.32
CA THR A 93 -19.84 0.50 12.70
C THR A 93 -21.27 0.53 13.21
N GLY A 94 -21.64 -0.50 13.97
CA GLY A 94 -22.85 -0.45 14.77
C GLY A 94 -22.63 0.40 16.01
N GLN A 95 -23.69 1.01 16.54
CA GLN A 95 -23.66 1.76 17.80
C GLN A 95 -24.83 1.36 18.68
N VAL A 96 -24.78 1.67 19.97
CA VAL A 96 -25.90 1.49 20.87
C VAL A 96 -27.13 2.28 20.41
N ASP A 97 -28.32 1.88 20.86
CA ASP A 97 -29.57 2.52 20.45
C ASP A 97 -29.55 4.03 20.78
N THR A 98 -30.15 4.84 19.93
CA THR A 98 -30.17 6.31 20.06
C THR A 98 -30.63 6.80 21.43
N ALA A 99 -31.56 6.10 22.07
CA ALA A 99 -32.12 6.44 23.37
C ALA A 99 -31.14 6.35 24.55
N ILE A 100 -30.04 5.59 24.39
CA ILE A 100 -29.05 5.35 25.45
C ILE A 100 -27.65 5.86 25.11
N LEU A 101 -27.51 6.58 23.99
CA LEU A 101 -26.26 7.24 23.63
C LEU A 101 -25.83 8.25 24.70
N GLY A 102 -24.56 8.20 25.12
CA GLY A 102 -24.00 9.06 26.16
C GLY A 102 -24.31 8.62 27.58
N SER A 103 -24.77 7.39 27.79
CA SER A 103 -25.10 6.84 29.10
C SER A 103 -24.09 5.84 29.65
N ASP A 104 -22.91 5.71 29.00
CA ASP A 104 -21.92 4.67 29.28
C ASP A 104 -22.49 3.24 29.13
N ALA A 105 -23.35 3.07 28.13
CA ALA A 105 -23.99 1.80 27.83
C ALA A 105 -22.96 0.72 27.48
N PHE A 106 -23.35 -0.57 27.66
CA PHE A 106 -22.46 -1.69 27.33
C PHE A 106 -21.97 -1.62 25.88
N GLN A 107 -20.64 -1.66 25.71
CA GLN A 107 -19.95 -1.51 24.41
C GLN A 107 -20.21 -0.17 23.69
N GLU A 108 -20.57 0.86 24.41
CA GLU A 108 -20.60 2.21 23.86
C GLU A 108 -19.18 2.77 23.73
N THR A 109 -18.89 3.43 22.63
CA THR A 109 -17.64 4.18 22.40
C THR A 109 -17.89 5.28 21.38
N ASP A 110 -17.41 6.49 21.65
CA ASP A 110 -17.45 7.55 20.63
C ASP A 110 -16.34 7.31 19.59
N ILE A 111 -16.65 6.41 18.67
CA ILE A 111 -15.70 6.02 17.61
C ILE A 111 -15.42 7.16 16.63
N LEU A 112 -16.29 8.17 16.55
CA LEU A 112 -16.07 9.34 15.69
C LEU A 112 -14.86 10.13 16.20
N ASP A 113 -14.84 10.46 17.49
CA ASP A 113 -13.73 11.20 18.10
C ASP A 113 -12.42 10.41 18.03
N VAL A 114 -12.48 9.11 18.26
CA VAL A 114 -11.30 8.21 18.16
C VAL A 114 -10.71 8.17 16.75
N THR A 115 -11.56 8.20 15.71
CA THR A 115 -11.12 8.08 14.31
C THR A 115 -11.00 9.39 13.56
N MET A 116 -11.38 10.51 14.16
CA MET A 116 -11.31 11.84 13.53
C MET A 116 -9.96 12.15 12.90
N PRO A 117 -8.81 11.94 13.56
CA PRO A 117 -7.49 12.28 13.01
C PRO A 117 -6.99 11.31 11.91
N VAL A 118 -7.65 10.16 11.74
CA VAL A 118 -7.21 9.10 10.82
C VAL A 118 -8.24 8.77 9.73
N THR A 119 -9.21 9.66 9.52
CA THR A 119 -10.24 9.54 8.47
C THR A 119 -10.37 10.84 7.69
N LYS A 120 -10.88 10.77 6.48
CA LYS A 120 -11.26 11.97 5.71
C LYS A 120 -12.53 12.61 6.26
N HIS A 121 -13.41 11.80 6.78
CA HIS A 121 -14.66 12.23 7.41
C HIS A 121 -15.29 11.08 8.19
N ASN A 122 -16.08 11.43 9.21
CA ASN A 122 -16.87 10.53 10.03
C ASN A 122 -18.32 10.96 10.03
N PHE A 123 -19.23 10.00 10.05
CA PHE A 123 -20.65 10.24 10.17
C PHE A 123 -21.24 9.45 11.32
N LYS A 124 -22.11 10.07 12.12
CA LYS A 124 -23.05 9.38 13.02
C LYS A 124 -24.44 9.57 12.45
N VAL A 125 -25.11 8.50 12.07
CA VAL A 125 -26.50 8.54 11.58
C VAL A 125 -27.42 8.77 12.76
N LYS A 126 -28.25 9.82 12.69
CA LYS A 126 -29.17 10.19 13.77
C LYS A 126 -30.61 9.77 13.49
N GLU A 127 -31.00 9.74 12.24
CA GLU A 127 -32.34 9.38 11.78
C GLU A 127 -32.28 8.45 10.57
N ALA A 128 -33.20 7.51 10.46
CA ALA A 128 -33.20 6.50 9.40
C ALA A 128 -33.22 7.09 7.97
N LYS A 129 -33.90 8.22 7.78
CA LYS A 129 -33.94 8.94 6.49
C LYS A 129 -32.56 9.41 6.01
N GLU A 130 -31.59 9.58 6.93
CA GLU A 130 -30.23 10.03 6.64
C GLU A 130 -29.31 8.87 6.21
N LEU A 131 -29.68 7.61 6.50
CA LEU A 131 -28.80 6.44 6.34
C LEU A 131 -28.26 6.30 4.91
N VAL A 132 -29.14 6.28 3.91
CA VAL A 132 -28.76 6.13 2.50
C VAL A 132 -28.02 7.35 1.96
N PRO A 133 -28.46 8.60 2.17
CA PRO A 133 -27.70 9.80 1.83
C PRO A 133 -26.31 9.83 2.44
N THR A 134 -26.16 9.45 3.72
CA THR A 134 -24.88 9.40 4.43
C THR A 134 -23.93 8.38 3.81
N LEU A 135 -24.40 7.16 3.53
CA LEU A 135 -23.57 6.16 2.86
C LEU A 135 -23.08 6.63 1.49
N ARG A 136 -23.97 7.21 0.67
CA ARG A 136 -23.57 7.79 -0.63
C ARG A 136 -22.52 8.89 -0.48
N ALA A 137 -22.68 9.76 0.53
CA ALA A 137 -21.70 10.79 0.85
C ALA A 137 -20.37 10.19 1.27
N ALA A 138 -20.37 9.15 2.11
CA ALA A 138 -19.17 8.44 2.56
C ALA A 138 -18.37 7.87 1.39
N PHE A 139 -19.01 7.15 0.47
CA PHE A 139 -18.34 6.62 -0.73
C PHE A 139 -17.82 7.72 -1.66
N LYS A 140 -18.56 8.81 -1.82
CA LYS A 140 -18.13 9.97 -2.61
C LYS A 140 -16.90 10.63 -2.00
N ILE A 141 -16.89 10.85 -0.67
CA ILE A 141 -15.77 11.47 0.05
C ILE A 141 -14.55 10.56 0.02
N ALA A 142 -14.73 9.24 0.22
CA ALA A 142 -13.63 8.28 0.18
C ALA A 142 -12.85 8.33 -1.15
N ARG A 143 -13.53 8.57 -2.27
CA ARG A 143 -12.93 8.62 -3.62
C ARG A 143 -12.50 10.01 -4.08
N LYS A 144 -13.12 11.10 -3.57
CA LYS A 144 -12.91 12.46 -4.09
C LYS A 144 -11.54 13.02 -3.73
N GLY A 145 -10.86 13.66 -4.70
CA GLY A 145 -9.51 14.23 -4.52
C GLY A 145 -8.52 13.15 -4.12
N ARG A 146 -7.68 13.40 -3.10
CA ARG A 146 -6.87 12.38 -2.47
C ARG A 146 -7.77 11.34 -1.81
N PRO A 147 -7.73 10.05 -2.21
CA PRO A 147 -8.57 9.02 -1.61
C PRO A 147 -8.24 8.78 -0.14
N GLY A 148 -9.16 8.16 0.59
CA GLY A 148 -8.91 7.79 1.99
C GLY A 148 -10.15 7.26 2.70
N PRO A 149 -10.01 6.82 3.96
CA PRO A 149 -11.07 6.20 4.73
C PRO A 149 -12.15 7.17 5.19
N VAL A 150 -13.37 6.66 5.26
CA VAL A 150 -14.53 7.31 5.88
C VAL A 150 -15.21 6.32 6.81
N LEU A 151 -15.63 6.77 7.99
CA LEU A 151 -16.37 5.96 8.95
C LEU A 151 -17.85 6.40 8.99
N VAL A 152 -18.75 5.42 9.05
CA VAL A 152 -20.19 5.64 9.23
C VAL A 152 -20.66 4.82 10.43
N ASP A 153 -20.97 5.51 11.53
CA ASP A 153 -21.46 4.94 12.79
C ASP A 153 -22.99 4.96 12.81
N VAL A 154 -23.61 3.79 12.98
CA VAL A 154 -25.05 3.62 12.83
C VAL A 154 -25.64 3.00 14.10
N PRO A 155 -26.47 3.74 14.86
CA PRO A 155 -27.20 3.18 15.99
C PRO A 155 -28.09 2.01 15.58
N ARG A 156 -28.16 0.98 16.45
CA ARG A 156 -28.84 -0.28 16.14
C ARG A 156 -30.32 -0.10 15.83
N ASP A 157 -31.01 0.77 16.56
CA ASP A 157 -32.44 1.06 16.36
C ASP A 157 -32.74 1.70 14.97
N ILE A 158 -31.77 2.38 14.37
CA ILE A 158 -31.87 2.93 13.00
C ILE A 158 -31.98 1.80 11.96
N PHE A 159 -31.30 0.69 12.15
CA PHE A 159 -31.35 -0.44 11.20
C PHE A 159 -32.73 -1.11 11.12
N PHE A 160 -33.56 -0.99 12.17
CA PHE A 160 -34.91 -1.56 12.20
C PHE A 160 -36.00 -0.64 11.61
N GLN A 161 -35.65 0.62 11.33
CA GLN A 161 -36.60 1.58 10.80
C GLN A 161 -36.76 1.41 9.28
N GLU A 162 -37.98 1.62 8.79
CA GLU A 162 -38.28 1.60 7.36
C GLU A 162 -37.82 2.90 6.70
N VAL A 163 -37.17 2.77 5.55
CA VAL A 163 -36.73 3.88 4.72
C VAL A 163 -37.11 3.65 3.26
N THR A 164 -37.49 4.71 2.56
CA THR A 164 -37.66 4.66 1.12
C THR A 164 -36.28 4.65 0.45
N TYR A 165 -36.02 3.63 -0.36
CA TYR A 165 -34.81 3.56 -1.16
C TYR A 165 -35.12 3.90 -2.62
N GLU A 166 -34.49 4.94 -3.13
CA GLU A 166 -34.48 5.29 -4.53
C GLU A 166 -33.05 5.19 -5.08
N LYS A 167 -32.85 4.41 -6.15
CA LYS A 167 -31.55 4.29 -6.79
C LYS A 167 -31.15 5.65 -7.38
N ALA A 168 -30.00 6.18 -6.95
CA ALA A 168 -29.50 7.42 -7.51
C ALA A 168 -28.93 7.20 -8.92
N SER A 169 -29.21 8.13 -9.82
CA SER A 169 -28.47 8.25 -11.06
C SER A 169 -27.08 8.83 -10.73
N LEU A 170 -26.03 8.03 -10.91
CA LEU A 170 -24.65 8.50 -10.78
C LEU A 170 -24.32 9.38 -11.99
N ALA A 171 -24.65 10.67 -11.90
CA ALA A 171 -24.22 11.65 -12.89
C ALA A 171 -22.70 11.80 -12.80
N VAL A 172 -22.00 11.39 -13.84
CA VAL A 172 -20.57 11.65 -14.00
C VAL A 172 -20.40 13.13 -14.34
N LYS A 173 -20.00 13.94 -13.35
CA LYS A 173 -19.63 15.33 -13.61
C LYS A 173 -18.41 15.34 -14.52
N LYS A 174 -18.49 16.04 -15.66
CA LYS A 174 -17.28 16.26 -16.51
C LYS A 174 -16.24 16.97 -15.65
N PRO A 175 -14.97 16.55 -15.71
CA PRO A 175 -13.89 17.25 -15.02
C PRO A 175 -13.81 18.70 -15.53
N ASP A 176 -13.59 19.64 -14.62
CA ASP A 176 -13.42 21.06 -14.98
C ASP A 176 -12.18 21.21 -15.89
N GLU A 177 -12.29 22.09 -16.89
CA GLU A 177 -11.14 22.44 -17.76
C GLU A 177 -10.13 23.27 -16.93
N PRO A 178 -8.81 23.08 -17.17
CA PRO A 178 -7.78 23.92 -16.55
C PRO A 178 -7.97 25.39 -16.92
N ASP A 179 -7.89 26.27 -15.94
CA ASP A 179 -7.93 27.72 -16.16
C ASP A 179 -6.66 28.26 -16.83
N ALA A 180 -6.64 29.57 -17.13
CA ALA A 180 -5.53 30.19 -17.82
C ALA A 180 -4.24 30.19 -16.99
N ASP A 181 -4.35 30.46 -15.68
CA ASP A 181 -3.20 30.53 -14.78
C ASP A 181 -2.54 29.16 -14.64
N PHE A 182 -3.35 28.10 -14.53
CA PHE A 182 -2.84 26.73 -14.50
C PHE A 182 -2.10 26.34 -15.79
N ARG A 183 -2.59 26.80 -16.97
CA ARG A 183 -1.91 26.56 -18.25
C ARG A 183 -0.56 27.29 -18.32
N ILE A 184 -0.45 28.48 -17.74
CA ILE A 184 0.81 29.23 -17.65
C ILE A 184 1.81 28.45 -16.78
N CYS A 185 1.41 28.02 -15.57
CA CYS A 185 2.26 27.21 -14.69
C CYS A 185 2.72 25.90 -15.36
N ALA A 186 1.83 25.23 -16.09
CA ALA A 186 2.18 24.02 -16.82
C ALA A 186 3.19 24.31 -17.96
N ALA A 187 3.08 25.45 -18.63
CA ALA A 187 4.03 25.85 -19.66
C ALA A 187 5.42 26.19 -19.08
N GLU A 188 5.47 26.86 -17.91
CA GLU A 188 6.70 27.11 -17.16
C GLU A 188 7.36 25.79 -16.72
N ALA A 189 6.58 24.84 -16.20
CA ALA A 189 7.08 23.52 -15.83
C ALA A 189 7.66 22.78 -17.04
N ALA A 190 7.00 22.82 -18.19
CA ALA A 190 7.49 22.21 -19.42
C ALA A 190 8.80 22.84 -19.89
N GLU A 191 8.97 24.17 -19.75
CA GLU A 191 10.21 24.87 -20.06
C GLU A 191 11.36 24.45 -19.13
N GLU A 192 11.11 24.37 -17.81
CA GLU A 192 12.12 23.87 -16.86
C GLU A 192 12.55 22.44 -17.17
N ILE A 193 11.63 21.56 -17.60
CA ILE A 193 11.95 20.18 -17.99
C ILE A 193 12.86 20.14 -19.22
N VAL A 194 12.59 20.96 -20.23
CA VAL A 194 13.39 21.00 -21.46
C VAL A 194 14.78 21.56 -21.23
N ASN A 195 14.93 22.52 -20.30
CA ASN A 195 16.18 23.18 -20.01
C ASN A 195 17.05 22.46 -18.96
N ALA A 196 16.52 21.44 -18.29
CA ALA A 196 17.27 20.69 -17.29
C ALA A 196 18.38 19.83 -17.93
N GLU A 197 19.57 19.84 -17.37
CA GLU A 197 20.69 19.00 -17.80
C GLU A 197 20.63 17.58 -17.19
N ARG A 198 20.06 17.48 -16.00
CA ARG A 198 20.00 16.23 -15.22
C ARG A 198 18.61 16.02 -14.58
N PRO A 199 17.55 16.02 -15.41
CA PRO A 199 16.20 15.80 -14.87
C PRO A 199 16.03 14.36 -14.36
N LEU A 200 15.23 14.20 -13.29
CA LEU A 200 14.86 12.91 -12.72
C LEU A 200 13.38 12.93 -12.33
N ALA A 201 12.63 11.91 -12.73
CA ALA A 201 11.27 11.73 -12.27
C ALA A 201 11.22 10.84 -11.01
N ILE A 202 10.39 11.22 -10.03
CA ILE A 202 10.06 10.40 -8.86
C ILE A 202 8.58 10.07 -8.91
N VAL A 203 8.26 8.80 -9.12
CA VAL A 203 6.90 8.32 -9.25
C VAL A 203 6.41 7.73 -7.93
N GLY A 204 5.33 8.30 -7.39
CA GLY A 204 4.71 7.86 -6.16
C GLY A 204 3.42 7.06 -6.35
N GLY A 205 2.81 6.65 -5.22
CA GLY A 205 1.55 5.90 -5.21
C GLY A 205 0.36 6.62 -5.85
N GLY A 206 0.41 7.96 -5.94
CA GLY A 206 -0.60 8.76 -6.61
C GLY A 206 -0.79 8.40 -8.09
N VAL A 207 0.27 7.96 -8.78
CA VAL A 207 0.21 7.50 -10.17
C VAL A 207 -0.66 6.25 -10.30
N ILE A 208 -0.47 5.28 -9.41
CA ILE A 208 -1.25 4.03 -9.39
C ILE A 208 -2.71 4.33 -9.00
N SER A 209 -2.90 5.20 -8.00
CA SER A 209 -4.24 5.61 -7.56
C SER A 209 -5.04 6.32 -8.66
N ALA A 210 -4.40 7.21 -9.41
CA ALA A 210 -4.98 7.92 -10.55
C ALA A 210 -5.16 7.04 -11.80
N GLY A 211 -4.59 5.84 -11.84
CA GLY A 211 -4.54 4.99 -13.04
C GLY A 211 -3.79 5.66 -14.20
N ALA A 212 -2.73 6.43 -13.90
CA ALA A 212 -2.00 7.27 -14.84
C ALA A 212 -0.66 6.67 -15.31
N SER A 213 -0.49 5.35 -15.15
CA SER A 213 0.77 4.66 -15.49
C SER A 213 1.13 4.79 -16.96
N GLN A 214 0.15 4.75 -17.86
CA GLN A 214 0.39 4.90 -19.31
C GLN A 214 0.80 6.33 -19.67
N GLU A 215 0.15 7.32 -19.08
CA GLU A 215 0.47 8.73 -19.30
C GLU A 215 1.85 9.07 -18.74
N VAL A 216 2.23 8.49 -17.58
CA VAL A 216 3.58 8.64 -17.02
C VAL A 216 4.62 7.96 -17.91
N ALA A 217 4.35 6.75 -18.41
CA ALA A 217 5.26 6.08 -19.35
C ALA A 217 5.50 6.94 -20.61
N ALA A 218 4.43 7.42 -21.25
CA ALA A 218 4.53 8.28 -22.43
C ALA A 218 5.30 9.57 -22.14
N PHE A 219 5.11 10.18 -20.98
CA PHE A 219 5.85 11.37 -20.53
C PHE A 219 7.34 11.08 -20.37
N ILE A 220 7.70 10.02 -19.67
CA ILE A 220 9.08 9.59 -19.43
C ILE A 220 9.79 9.25 -20.74
N GLU A 221 9.12 8.56 -21.64
CA GLU A 221 9.65 8.20 -22.96
C GLU A 221 9.85 9.42 -23.85
N LYS A 222 8.86 10.34 -23.92
CA LYS A 222 8.93 11.55 -24.72
C LYS A 222 10.13 12.43 -24.36
N PHE A 223 10.35 12.64 -23.06
CA PHE A 223 11.45 13.49 -22.56
C PHE A 223 12.73 12.72 -22.26
N HIS A 224 12.73 11.39 -22.44
CA HIS A 224 13.86 10.50 -22.19
C HIS A 224 14.45 10.64 -20.77
N ILE A 225 13.58 10.86 -19.77
CA ILE A 225 13.97 11.14 -18.38
C ILE A 225 14.16 9.83 -17.59
N PRO A 226 15.26 9.66 -16.81
CA PRO A 226 15.38 8.58 -15.87
C PRO A 226 14.31 8.71 -14.76
N VAL A 227 13.81 7.55 -14.28
CA VAL A 227 12.72 7.48 -13.30
C VAL A 227 13.05 6.58 -12.14
N THR A 228 12.67 7.00 -10.94
CA THR A 228 12.72 6.20 -9.73
C THR A 228 11.35 6.18 -9.05
N PHE A 229 11.15 5.20 -8.18
CA PHE A 229 9.89 5.02 -7.46
C PHE A 229 10.03 5.30 -5.97
N THR A 230 8.96 5.83 -5.37
CA THR A 230 8.77 5.63 -3.93
C THR A 230 8.37 4.18 -3.66
N LEU A 231 8.39 3.74 -2.40
CA LEU A 231 7.90 2.40 -2.03
C LEU A 231 6.49 2.13 -2.55
N MET A 232 5.61 3.15 -2.50
CA MET A 232 4.22 3.06 -2.96
C MET A 232 4.05 3.21 -4.48
N GLY A 233 5.09 3.67 -5.18
CA GLY A 233 5.07 3.84 -6.63
C GLY A 233 5.52 2.60 -7.41
N LEU A 234 6.04 1.57 -6.72
CA LEU A 234 6.47 0.32 -7.36
C LEU A 234 5.33 -0.31 -8.17
N GLY A 235 5.63 -0.68 -9.40
CA GLY A 235 4.68 -1.23 -10.35
C GLY A 235 3.93 -0.17 -11.18
N ALA A 236 4.17 1.14 -10.97
CA ALA A 236 3.63 2.18 -11.85
C ALA A 236 4.17 2.03 -13.28
N LEU A 237 5.45 1.68 -13.43
CA LEU A 237 6.06 1.18 -14.67
C LEU A 237 6.72 -0.17 -14.39
N PRO A 238 6.92 -1.01 -15.42
CA PRO A 238 7.66 -2.26 -15.28
C PRO A 238 9.10 -2.01 -14.82
N ARG A 239 9.59 -2.85 -13.88
CA ARG A 239 10.95 -2.72 -13.36
C ARG A 239 12.03 -2.81 -14.45
N ASN A 240 11.78 -3.54 -15.52
CA ASN A 240 12.70 -3.70 -16.66
C ASN A 240 12.59 -2.60 -17.71
N HIS A 241 11.79 -1.57 -17.51
CA HIS A 241 11.71 -0.42 -18.41
C HIS A 241 13.07 0.31 -18.42
N THR A 242 13.54 0.70 -19.61
CA THR A 242 14.89 1.25 -19.82
C THR A 242 15.21 2.47 -18.95
N ASN A 243 14.21 3.32 -18.70
CA ASN A 243 14.36 4.53 -17.90
C ASN A 243 14.31 4.28 -16.38
N VAL A 244 13.98 3.07 -15.92
CA VAL A 244 13.77 2.78 -14.51
C VAL A 244 15.10 2.53 -13.80
N LEU A 245 15.29 3.25 -12.67
CA LEU A 245 16.43 3.10 -11.76
C LEU A 245 16.09 2.26 -10.50
N GLY A 246 14.80 1.95 -10.31
CA GLY A 246 14.29 1.20 -9.17
C GLY A 246 13.72 2.07 -8.06
N PHE A 247 13.68 1.51 -6.85
CA PHE A 247 13.13 2.11 -5.64
C PHE A 247 14.11 3.10 -5.00
N ALA A 248 13.63 4.27 -4.57
CA ALA A 248 14.42 5.28 -3.88
C ALA A 248 13.94 5.52 -2.45
N GLY A 249 14.86 5.89 -1.56
CA GLY A 249 14.60 6.19 -0.16
C GLY A 249 15.67 5.63 0.76
N MET A 250 15.39 5.61 2.07
CA MET A 250 16.35 5.17 3.10
C MET A 250 16.97 3.79 2.81
N HIS A 251 16.18 2.86 2.31
CA HIS A 251 16.61 1.54 1.87
C HIS A 251 16.54 1.37 0.34
N GLY A 252 16.53 2.50 -0.39
CA GLY A 252 16.43 2.51 -1.84
C GLY A 252 17.72 2.05 -2.53
N GLU A 253 17.60 1.71 -3.79
CA GLU A 253 18.73 1.30 -4.62
C GLU A 253 19.79 2.40 -4.72
N LYS A 254 21.06 2.01 -4.65
CA LYS A 254 22.18 2.97 -4.71
C LYS A 254 22.14 3.83 -5.97
N ALA A 255 21.77 3.25 -7.10
CA ALA A 255 21.65 3.99 -8.37
C ALA A 255 20.56 5.06 -8.31
N ALA A 256 19.38 4.72 -7.80
CA ALA A 256 18.26 5.64 -7.64
C ALA A 256 18.59 6.81 -6.70
N ASN A 257 19.16 6.51 -5.53
CA ASN A 257 19.54 7.54 -4.55
C ASN A 257 20.66 8.45 -5.07
N ARG A 258 21.67 7.89 -5.76
CA ARG A 258 22.73 8.69 -6.40
C ARG A 258 22.20 9.59 -7.52
N ALA A 259 21.21 9.11 -8.28
CA ALA A 259 20.55 9.92 -9.29
C ALA A 259 19.80 11.10 -8.68
N ILE A 260 19.08 10.91 -7.57
CA ILE A 260 18.44 11.99 -6.82
C ILE A 260 19.48 13.02 -6.36
N GLY A 261 20.57 12.55 -5.73
CA GLY A 261 21.62 13.44 -5.23
C GLY A 261 22.41 14.21 -6.30
N ALA A 262 22.30 13.80 -7.58
CA ALA A 262 22.99 14.41 -8.70
C ALA A 262 22.07 15.22 -9.65
N ALA A 263 20.75 15.11 -9.49
CA ALA A 263 19.77 15.80 -10.34
C ALA A 263 19.80 17.32 -10.11
N ASP A 264 19.58 18.10 -11.18
CA ASP A 264 19.34 19.55 -11.09
C ASP A 264 17.84 19.87 -11.09
N LEU A 265 17.02 18.96 -11.59
CA LEU A 265 15.56 19.03 -11.56
C LEU A 265 14.96 17.69 -11.13
N VAL A 266 14.10 17.70 -10.13
CA VAL A 266 13.29 16.56 -9.70
C VAL A 266 11.83 16.83 -10.03
N ILE A 267 11.21 15.91 -10.78
CA ILE A 267 9.79 15.94 -11.14
C ILE A 267 9.09 14.89 -10.26
N ALA A 268 8.44 15.33 -9.19
CA ALA A 268 7.70 14.46 -8.29
C ALA A 268 6.26 14.28 -8.77
N ILE A 269 5.88 13.06 -9.10
CA ILE A 269 4.58 12.71 -9.68
C ILE A 269 3.79 11.84 -8.68
N GLY A 270 2.81 12.45 -8.00
CA GLY A 270 2.00 11.77 -6.99
C GLY A 270 2.81 11.23 -5.81
N SER A 271 3.80 12.01 -5.34
CA SER A 271 4.70 11.67 -4.24
C SER A 271 4.69 12.77 -3.18
N ARG A 272 4.63 12.38 -1.90
CA ARG A 272 4.46 13.29 -0.76
C ARG A 272 5.79 13.72 -0.10
N PHE A 273 6.93 13.32 -0.63
CA PHE A 273 8.24 13.59 -0.02
C PHE A 273 8.31 13.17 1.46
N ALA A 274 7.91 11.92 1.75
CA ALA A 274 7.97 11.40 3.11
C ALA A 274 9.43 11.30 3.61
N ASP A 275 9.63 11.39 4.94
CA ASP A 275 10.94 11.35 5.58
C ASP A 275 11.79 10.11 5.21
N ARG A 276 11.14 8.96 5.02
CA ARG A 276 11.80 7.73 4.58
C ARG A 276 12.29 7.78 3.13
N GLN A 277 11.76 8.71 2.33
CA GLN A 277 12.19 8.95 0.96
C GLN A 277 13.28 10.03 0.89
N THR A 278 13.15 11.11 1.67
CA THR A 278 14.02 12.28 1.57
C THR A 278 15.22 12.23 2.53
N GLY A 279 15.09 11.56 3.66
CA GLY A 279 16.07 11.65 4.74
C GLY A 279 16.17 13.07 5.28
N ASN A 280 17.37 13.65 5.30
CA ASN A 280 17.58 15.06 5.69
C ASN A 280 17.10 15.99 4.57
N LEU A 281 15.97 16.64 4.81
CA LEU A 281 15.28 17.44 3.81
C LEU A 281 16.12 18.62 3.29
N ALA A 282 16.84 19.32 4.16
CA ALA A 282 17.68 20.45 3.76
C ALA A 282 18.79 20.02 2.77
N LYS A 283 19.39 18.86 3.01
CA LYS A 283 20.40 18.28 2.12
C LYS A 283 19.79 17.67 0.85
N TYR A 284 18.54 17.20 0.94
CA TYR A 284 17.81 16.61 -0.18
C TYR A 284 17.47 17.66 -1.25
N THR A 285 17.14 18.88 -0.82
CA THR A 285 16.74 19.98 -1.70
C THR A 285 17.90 20.89 -2.15
N GLU A 286 19.11 20.68 -1.60
CA GLU A 286 20.26 21.54 -1.88
C GLU A 286 20.66 21.50 -3.37
N GLY A 287 20.56 22.65 -4.06
CA GLY A 287 20.98 22.81 -5.45
C GLY A 287 20.07 22.14 -6.49
N THR A 288 18.87 21.70 -6.09
CA THR A 288 17.91 21.00 -6.94
C THR A 288 16.62 21.80 -7.06
N LYS A 289 16.10 21.98 -8.27
CA LYS A 289 14.75 22.49 -8.52
C LYS A 289 13.72 21.36 -8.43
N PHE A 290 12.48 21.72 -8.09
CA PHE A 290 11.39 20.75 -7.97
C PHE A 290 10.15 21.16 -8.75
N ILE A 291 9.58 20.20 -9.49
CA ILE A 291 8.21 20.27 -10.01
C ILE A 291 7.41 19.24 -9.22
N HIS A 292 6.29 19.67 -8.62
CA HIS A 292 5.45 18.80 -7.80
C HIS A 292 4.05 18.67 -8.40
N ILE A 293 3.70 17.47 -8.85
CA ILE A 293 2.40 17.13 -9.43
C ILE A 293 1.62 16.27 -8.44
N ASP A 294 0.54 16.81 -7.87
CA ASP A 294 -0.32 16.08 -6.93
C ASP A 294 -1.79 16.48 -7.10
N ILE A 295 -2.71 15.58 -6.71
CA ILE A 295 -4.15 15.86 -6.69
C ILE A 295 -4.54 16.74 -5.48
N ASP A 296 -3.74 16.69 -4.41
CA ASP A 296 -3.99 17.39 -3.16
C ASP A 296 -3.14 18.67 -3.09
N PRO A 297 -3.76 19.85 -3.21
CA PRO A 297 -3.02 21.12 -3.13
C PRO A 297 -2.31 21.31 -1.78
N ALA A 298 -2.76 20.63 -0.71
CA ALA A 298 -2.12 20.71 0.60
C ALA A 298 -0.78 19.95 0.69
N GLU A 299 -0.45 19.10 -0.27
CA GLU A 299 0.86 18.44 -0.36
C GLU A 299 1.91 19.32 -1.06
N ILE A 300 1.49 20.29 -1.89
CA ILE A 300 2.39 21.22 -2.56
C ILE A 300 3.05 22.13 -1.49
N ASP A 301 4.37 22.27 -1.57
CA ASP A 301 5.21 23.04 -0.64
C ASP A 301 5.16 22.63 0.84
N LYS A 302 4.49 21.52 1.16
CA LYS A 302 4.39 21.04 2.54
C LYS A 302 5.73 20.56 3.10
N ASN A 303 6.43 19.72 2.37
CA ASN A 303 7.72 19.16 2.77
C ASN A 303 8.88 19.77 1.96
N VAL A 304 8.73 19.95 0.66
CA VAL A 304 9.71 20.59 -0.23
C VAL A 304 9.15 21.94 -0.63
N ALA A 305 9.63 23.00 0.00
CA ALA A 305 9.20 24.37 -0.26
C ALA A 305 9.84 24.95 -1.53
N GLY A 306 9.13 25.86 -2.21
CA GLY A 306 9.59 26.54 -3.42
C GLY A 306 9.54 25.66 -4.68
N SER A 307 8.69 24.63 -4.66
CA SER A 307 8.42 23.81 -5.83
C SER A 307 7.49 24.52 -6.83
N LEU A 308 7.67 24.25 -8.13
CA LEU A 308 6.66 24.60 -9.12
C LEU A 308 5.50 23.59 -9.00
N GLY A 309 4.44 24.00 -8.29
CA GLY A 309 3.34 23.12 -7.93
C GLY A 309 2.25 23.04 -8.99
N LEU A 310 1.88 21.83 -9.40
CA LEU A 310 0.79 21.55 -10.33
C LEU A 310 -0.27 20.68 -9.62
N ALA A 311 -1.23 21.33 -8.95
CA ALA A 311 -2.29 20.65 -8.22
C ALA A 311 -3.47 20.31 -9.14
N GLY A 312 -3.79 19.02 -9.33
CA GLY A 312 -4.92 18.63 -10.18
C GLY A 312 -4.87 17.21 -10.73
N ASP A 313 -5.70 16.96 -11.72
CA ASP A 313 -5.74 15.69 -12.43
C ASP A 313 -4.42 15.45 -13.19
N MET A 314 -3.66 14.50 -12.72
CA MET A 314 -2.34 14.13 -13.25
C MET A 314 -2.35 13.83 -14.75
N LYS A 315 -3.38 13.15 -15.26
CA LYS A 315 -3.48 12.82 -16.70
C LYS A 315 -3.56 14.08 -17.56
N LYS A 316 -4.35 15.06 -17.11
CA LYS A 316 -4.45 16.37 -17.78
C LYS A 316 -3.15 17.14 -17.70
N ILE A 317 -2.50 17.16 -16.52
CA ILE A 317 -1.22 17.83 -16.31
C ILE A 317 -0.17 17.27 -17.25
N LEU A 318 0.03 15.95 -17.27
CA LEU A 318 1.00 15.30 -18.14
C LEU A 318 0.70 15.55 -19.62
N SER A 319 -0.58 15.57 -20.03
CA SER A 319 -0.98 15.91 -21.39
C SER A 319 -0.60 17.35 -21.78
N LEU A 320 -0.72 18.31 -20.84
CA LEU A 320 -0.28 19.69 -21.08
C LEU A 320 1.25 19.80 -21.19
N LEU A 321 1.99 19.17 -20.29
CA LEU A 321 3.46 19.15 -20.32
C LEU A 321 3.97 18.54 -21.64
N MET A 322 3.32 17.50 -22.13
CA MET A 322 3.67 16.83 -23.38
C MET A 322 3.32 17.62 -24.65
N GLN A 323 2.63 18.77 -24.57
CA GLN A 323 2.41 19.63 -25.75
C GLN A 323 3.69 20.34 -26.21
N ARG A 324 4.68 20.47 -25.31
CA ARG A 324 6.00 21.04 -25.66
C ARG A 324 6.79 20.04 -26.50
N ASP A 325 7.34 20.49 -27.61
CA ASP A 325 8.32 19.72 -28.36
C ASP A 325 9.66 19.75 -27.62
N ALA A 326 10.11 18.59 -27.20
CA ALA A 326 11.35 18.48 -26.47
C ALA A 326 12.42 17.82 -27.31
N GLN A 327 13.53 18.52 -27.53
CA GLN A 327 14.81 17.91 -27.86
C GLN A 327 15.74 18.14 -26.67
N THR A 328 15.76 17.21 -25.75
CA THR A 328 16.70 17.25 -24.63
C THR A 328 17.89 16.35 -24.95
N ASP A 329 19.08 16.93 -25.03
CA ASP A 329 20.32 16.12 -25.10
C ASP A 329 20.73 15.69 -23.68
N LEU A 330 20.27 14.52 -23.29
CA LEU A 330 20.59 13.90 -21.99
C LEU A 330 21.70 12.84 -22.05
N ALA A 331 22.47 12.77 -23.15
CA ALA A 331 23.47 11.72 -23.37
C ALA A 331 24.48 11.63 -22.20
N LYS A 332 25.04 12.77 -21.76
CA LYS A 332 25.98 12.82 -20.61
C LYS A 332 25.32 12.41 -19.29
N TRP A 333 24.05 12.74 -19.11
CA TRP A 333 23.29 12.35 -17.93
C TRP A 333 23.08 10.84 -17.91
N TRP A 334 22.69 10.25 -19.03
CA TRP A 334 22.53 8.80 -19.16
C TRP A 334 23.85 8.04 -18.97
N GLU A 335 24.97 8.52 -19.50
CA GLU A 335 26.29 7.94 -19.26
C GLU A 335 26.59 7.86 -17.75
N ARG A 336 26.30 8.94 -17.00
CA ARG A 336 26.46 8.97 -15.54
C ARG A 336 25.52 8.01 -14.83
N ILE A 337 24.25 7.91 -15.28
CA ILE A 337 23.25 6.98 -14.76
C ILE A 337 23.71 5.52 -14.94
N GLU A 338 24.19 5.16 -16.11
CA GLU A 338 24.70 3.81 -16.36
C GLU A 338 25.91 3.48 -15.46
N GLY A 339 26.76 4.44 -15.18
CA GLY A 339 27.81 4.30 -14.18
C GLY A 339 27.27 4.02 -12.77
N PHE A 340 26.16 4.66 -12.37
CA PHE A 340 25.49 4.39 -11.09
C PHE A 340 24.88 2.98 -11.02
N LYS A 341 24.25 2.52 -12.11
CA LYS A 341 23.69 1.17 -12.22
C LYS A 341 24.78 0.09 -12.12
N ALA A 342 25.88 0.24 -12.87
CA ALA A 342 26.99 -0.71 -12.87
C ALA A 342 27.62 -0.86 -11.47
N ALA A 343 27.75 0.23 -10.72
CA ALA A 343 28.31 0.25 -9.37
C ALA A 343 27.34 -0.25 -8.29
N ALA A 344 26.08 -0.55 -8.63
CA ALA A 344 25.04 -0.94 -7.70
C ALA A 344 24.58 -2.40 -7.86
N ALA A 345 25.18 -3.16 -8.77
CA ALA A 345 24.81 -4.56 -9.02
C ALA A 345 24.90 -5.41 -7.75
N TYR A 346 23.85 -6.20 -7.48
CA TYR A 346 23.79 -7.11 -6.34
C TYR A 346 24.32 -8.49 -6.73
N ASP A 347 25.17 -9.08 -5.88
CA ASP A 347 25.68 -10.43 -6.05
C ASP A 347 24.77 -11.46 -5.36
N TYR A 348 24.10 -12.28 -6.15
CA TYR A 348 23.25 -13.39 -5.66
C TYR A 348 24.00 -14.72 -5.53
N GLN A 349 25.30 -14.79 -5.88
CA GLN A 349 26.09 -16.04 -5.89
C GLN A 349 26.61 -16.43 -4.50
N GLN A 350 25.75 -16.44 -3.50
CA GLN A 350 26.09 -16.90 -2.15
C GLN A 350 25.67 -18.36 -1.97
N ASN A 351 26.55 -19.20 -1.44
CA ASN A 351 26.28 -20.63 -1.18
C ASN A 351 25.43 -20.86 0.09
N ARG A 352 24.50 -19.95 0.38
CA ARG A 352 23.59 -20.05 1.52
C ARG A 352 22.25 -19.43 1.20
N LEU A 353 21.19 -19.95 1.84
CA LEU A 353 19.86 -19.38 1.76
C LEU A 353 19.83 -18.00 2.41
N THR A 354 19.50 -16.97 1.61
CA THR A 354 19.32 -15.59 2.05
C THR A 354 18.00 -15.05 1.53
N VAL A 355 17.44 -14.05 2.20
CA VAL A 355 16.19 -13.41 1.73
C VAL A 355 16.34 -12.80 0.33
N PRO A 356 17.42 -12.04 0.02
CA PRO A 356 17.63 -11.54 -1.34
C PRO A 356 17.69 -12.65 -2.41
N TRP A 357 18.35 -13.77 -2.12
CA TRP A 357 18.41 -14.90 -3.05
C TRP A 357 17.01 -15.50 -3.29
N ALA A 358 16.25 -15.74 -2.22
CA ALA A 358 14.90 -16.28 -2.32
C ALA A 358 13.97 -15.36 -3.13
N LEU A 359 14.02 -14.05 -2.87
CA LEU A 359 13.25 -13.06 -3.61
C LEU A 359 13.65 -12.96 -5.08
N HIS A 360 14.93 -13.12 -5.38
CA HIS A 360 15.41 -13.19 -6.77
C HIS A 360 14.86 -14.42 -7.50
N LEU A 361 14.85 -15.59 -6.84
CA LEU A 361 14.22 -16.80 -7.39
C LEU A 361 12.72 -16.56 -7.63
N ILE A 362 12.01 -15.98 -6.67
CA ILE A 362 10.59 -15.60 -6.81
C ILE A 362 10.41 -14.68 -8.02
N ALA A 363 11.21 -13.63 -8.14
CA ALA A 363 11.13 -12.69 -9.25
C ALA A 363 11.30 -13.37 -10.59
N LYS A 364 12.30 -14.24 -10.74
CA LYS A 364 12.55 -15.03 -11.97
C LYS A 364 11.39 -15.98 -12.29
N SER A 365 10.87 -16.68 -11.28
CA SER A 365 9.81 -17.69 -11.47
C SER A 365 8.45 -17.08 -11.78
N THR A 366 8.22 -15.80 -11.39
CA THR A 366 6.95 -15.09 -11.55
C THR A 366 6.95 -14.05 -12.67
N GLN A 367 8.10 -13.76 -13.28
CA GLN A 367 8.24 -12.76 -14.34
C GLN A 367 7.30 -13.04 -15.52
N GLY A 368 6.58 -12.01 -15.96
CA GLY A 368 5.60 -12.10 -17.06
C GLY A 368 4.36 -12.94 -16.74
N LYS A 369 4.20 -13.40 -15.49
CA LYS A 369 3.06 -14.23 -15.07
C LYS A 369 2.11 -13.43 -14.15
N PRO A 370 0.85 -13.86 -13.99
CA PRO A 370 -0.16 -13.11 -13.25
C PRO A 370 -0.02 -13.27 -11.73
N TYR A 371 1.01 -12.71 -11.15
CA TYR A 371 1.22 -12.65 -9.70
C TYR A 371 1.06 -11.23 -9.16
N ALA A 372 0.67 -11.14 -7.88
CA ALA A 372 0.70 -9.93 -7.08
C ALA A 372 1.46 -10.23 -5.78
N PHE A 373 2.00 -9.20 -5.17
CA PHE A 373 2.82 -9.32 -3.97
C PHE A 373 2.24 -8.48 -2.84
N ALA A 374 2.06 -9.11 -1.69
CA ALA A 374 1.69 -8.42 -0.46
C ALA A 374 2.82 -8.58 0.56
N THR A 375 3.24 -7.50 1.21
CA THR A 375 4.26 -7.60 2.25
C THR A 375 3.74 -7.14 3.59
N ASP A 376 4.21 -7.78 4.63
CA ASP A 376 4.19 -7.23 5.97
C ASP A 376 5.32 -6.19 6.13
N VAL A 377 5.48 -5.58 7.30
CA VAL A 377 6.43 -4.50 7.55
C VAL A 377 7.67 -4.97 8.28
N GLY A 378 8.84 -4.60 7.74
CA GLY A 378 10.14 -4.96 8.31
C GLY A 378 11.23 -5.10 7.24
N GLN A 379 12.32 -5.82 7.58
CA GLN A 379 13.43 -6.05 6.65
C GLN A 379 12.96 -6.75 5.36
N HIS A 380 12.08 -7.74 5.47
CA HIS A 380 11.52 -8.49 4.33
C HIS A 380 10.79 -7.58 3.34
N GLN A 381 10.11 -6.52 3.82
CA GLN A 381 9.45 -5.51 2.99
C GLN A 381 10.48 -4.75 2.13
N MET A 382 11.57 -4.32 2.74
CA MET A 382 12.62 -3.59 2.02
C MET A 382 13.34 -4.48 1.02
N TRP A 383 13.69 -5.71 1.40
CA TRP A 383 14.25 -6.67 0.46
C TRP A 383 13.28 -6.99 -0.69
N ALA A 384 11.98 -7.14 -0.40
CA ALA A 384 10.99 -7.37 -1.44
C ALA A 384 10.93 -6.19 -2.44
N ALA A 385 10.95 -4.95 -1.95
CA ALA A 385 11.00 -3.76 -2.80
C ALA A 385 12.27 -3.68 -3.67
N LEU A 386 13.41 -4.18 -3.16
CA LEU A 386 14.70 -4.19 -3.86
C LEU A 386 14.82 -5.32 -4.89
N HIS A 387 14.26 -6.51 -4.60
CA HIS A 387 14.60 -7.73 -5.35
C HIS A 387 13.44 -8.35 -6.13
N LEU A 388 12.17 -7.97 -5.87
CA LEU A 388 11.05 -8.43 -6.67
C LEU A 388 10.91 -7.64 -7.98
N ALA A 389 10.40 -8.30 -9.01
CA ALA A 389 10.03 -7.66 -10.26
C ALA A 389 8.53 -7.29 -10.23
N ILE A 390 8.23 -6.06 -9.80
CA ILE A 390 6.86 -5.55 -9.84
C ILE A 390 6.63 -4.93 -11.22
N GLU A 391 5.79 -5.57 -12.05
CA GLU A 391 5.68 -5.23 -13.47
C GLU A 391 4.39 -4.50 -13.84
N THR A 392 3.36 -4.59 -12.99
CA THR A 392 2.03 -4.03 -13.31
C THR A 392 1.46 -3.23 -12.14
N PRO A 393 0.69 -2.16 -12.43
CA PRO A 393 0.01 -1.40 -11.38
C PRO A 393 -0.92 -2.28 -10.54
N ARG A 394 -1.09 -1.88 -9.28
CA ARG A 394 -1.98 -2.53 -8.29
C ARG A 394 -1.58 -3.95 -7.88
N THR A 395 -0.38 -4.42 -8.22
CA THR A 395 0.12 -5.75 -7.85
C THR A 395 1.15 -5.72 -6.71
N TRP A 396 1.38 -4.56 -6.12
CA TRP A 396 2.22 -4.34 -4.96
C TRP A 396 1.39 -3.79 -3.80
N LEU A 397 1.24 -4.58 -2.74
CA LEU A 397 0.44 -4.26 -1.56
C LEU A 397 1.36 -4.22 -0.34
N THR A 398 1.51 -3.04 0.24
CA THR A 398 2.40 -2.84 1.40
C THR A 398 1.94 -1.63 2.21
N SER A 399 2.19 -1.62 3.52
CA SER A 399 1.94 -0.46 4.37
C SER A 399 3.18 0.43 4.35
N GLY A 400 3.14 1.50 3.53
CA GLY A 400 4.29 2.40 3.33
C GLY A 400 4.28 3.62 4.24
N GLY A 401 3.10 4.18 4.52
CA GLY A 401 2.95 5.40 5.30
C GLY A 401 2.95 5.16 6.80
N LEU A 402 2.06 4.30 7.30
CA LEU A 402 1.98 3.97 8.74
C LEU A 402 3.01 2.91 9.14
N GLY A 403 3.35 2.00 8.24
CA GLY A 403 4.31 0.94 8.54
C GLY A 403 3.76 -0.12 9.50
N THR A 404 2.54 -0.58 9.26
CA THR A 404 1.79 -1.45 10.14
C THR A 404 2.24 -2.90 10.03
N MET A 405 2.88 -3.44 11.07
CA MET A 405 3.11 -4.88 11.20
C MET A 405 1.76 -5.61 11.35
N GLY A 406 1.63 -6.76 10.67
CA GLY A 406 0.37 -7.51 10.59
C GLY A 406 -0.52 -7.13 9.40
N PHE A 407 -0.15 -6.13 8.60
CA PHE A 407 -0.90 -5.72 7.41
C PHE A 407 -0.93 -6.81 6.32
N GLY A 408 0.20 -7.49 6.11
CA GLY A 408 0.47 -8.26 4.89
C GLY A 408 -0.53 -9.38 4.62
N LEU A 409 -0.79 -10.25 5.59
CA LEU A 409 -1.62 -11.44 5.41
C LEU A 409 -3.10 -11.10 5.13
N PRO A 410 -3.79 -10.26 5.93
CA PRO A 410 -5.17 -9.89 5.62
C PRO A 410 -5.27 -9.07 4.32
N ALA A 411 -4.31 -8.22 3.99
CA ALA A 411 -4.29 -7.52 2.72
C ALA A 411 -4.13 -8.48 1.52
N ALA A 412 -3.28 -9.52 1.65
CA ALA A 412 -3.15 -10.58 0.66
C ALA A 412 -4.48 -11.33 0.46
N MET A 413 -5.19 -11.64 1.55
CA MET A 413 -6.52 -12.26 1.51
C MET A 413 -7.52 -11.38 0.75
N GLY A 414 -7.60 -10.10 1.08
CA GLY A 414 -8.50 -9.15 0.41
C GLY A 414 -8.20 -9.02 -1.09
N ALA A 415 -6.92 -8.92 -1.46
CA ALA A 415 -6.49 -8.88 -2.85
C ALA A 415 -6.79 -10.20 -3.60
N GLN A 416 -6.55 -11.36 -2.96
CA GLN A 416 -6.83 -12.66 -3.58
C GLN A 416 -8.32 -12.87 -3.83
N LEU A 417 -9.19 -12.37 -2.95
CA LEU A 417 -10.64 -12.40 -3.16
C LEU A 417 -11.07 -11.58 -4.38
N PHE A 418 -10.43 -10.42 -4.61
CA PHE A 418 -10.67 -9.64 -5.82
C PHE A 418 -10.15 -10.32 -7.08
N TYR A 419 -8.91 -10.82 -7.06
CA TYR A 419 -8.30 -11.44 -8.24
C TYR A 419 -8.92 -12.80 -8.60
N GLY A 420 -9.52 -13.48 -7.65
CA GLY A 420 -10.03 -14.83 -7.84
C GLY A 420 -8.93 -15.78 -8.31
N ARG A 421 -9.14 -16.43 -9.46
CA ARG A 421 -8.15 -17.31 -10.11
C ARG A 421 -7.34 -16.63 -11.23
N GLN A 422 -7.63 -15.36 -11.53
CA GLN A 422 -6.94 -14.63 -12.61
C GLN A 422 -5.52 -14.21 -12.23
N ARG A 423 -5.26 -13.98 -10.94
CA ARG A 423 -3.96 -13.58 -10.42
C ARG A 423 -3.78 -14.17 -9.03
N ARG A 424 -2.60 -14.67 -8.75
CA ARG A 424 -2.29 -15.27 -7.47
C ARG A 424 -1.44 -14.33 -6.61
N VAL A 425 -1.75 -14.26 -5.31
CA VAL A 425 -1.03 -13.40 -4.37
C VAL A 425 0.07 -14.19 -3.67
N ILE A 426 1.29 -13.66 -3.69
CA ILE A 426 2.42 -14.11 -2.87
C ILE A 426 2.55 -13.13 -1.71
N HIS A 427 2.34 -13.62 -0.50
CA HIS A 427 2.49 -12.87 0.74
C HIS A 427 3.87 -13.13 1.33
N ILE A 428 4.56 -12.06 1.77
CA ILE A 428 5.90 -12.13 2.36
C ILE A 428 5.86 -11.43 3.71
N ALA A 429 6.07 -12.18 4.78
CA ALA A 429 6.05 -11.67 6.15
C ALA A 429 7.32 -12.02 6.92
N GLY A 430 7.64 -11.23 7.93
CA GLY A 430 8.57 -11.65 8.97
C GLY A 430 7.87 -12.46 10.05
N ASP A 431 8.63 -13.23 10.80
CA ASP A 431 8.15 -14.00 11.96
C ASP A 431 7.44 -13.13 13.01
N GLY A 432 7.87 -11.88 13.19
CA GLY A 432 7.21 -10.91 14.09
C GLY A 432 5.81 -10.51 13.62
N GLY A 433 5.66 -10.13 12.35
CA GLY A 433 4.36 -9.74 11.78
C GLY A 433 3.39 -10.91 11.70
N MET A 434 3.89 -12.09 11.33
CA MET A 434 3.08 -13.30 11.27
C MET A 434 2.48 -13.69 12.63
N LYS A 435 3.15 -13.36 13.74
CA LYS A 435 2.60 -13.56 15.10
C LYS A 435 1.42 -12.63 15.42
N MET A 436 1.30 -11.49 14.74
CA MET A 436 0.23 -10.51 15.01
C MET A 436 -1.10 -10.88 14.35
N THR A 437 -1.06 -11.34 13.09
CA THR A 437 -2.26 -11.57 12.28
C THR A 437 -2.32 -12.94 11.62
N GLY A 438 -1.41 -13.84 11.98
CA GLY A 438 -1.34 -15.19 11.40
C GLY A 438 -2.60 -16.04 11.62
N ASN A 439 -3.43 -15.69 12.61
CA ASN A 439 -4.75 -16.30 12.82
C ASN A 439 -5.65 -16.15 11.57
N GLU A 440 -5.40 -15.20 10.66
CA GLU A 440 -6.15 -15.04 9.42
C GLU A 440 -5.89 -16.17 8.40
N LEU A 441 -4.90 -17.04 8.64
CA LEU A 441 -4.77 -18.31 7.92
C LEU A 441 -6.03 -19.17 8.03
N TYR A 442 -6.78 -19.03 9.14
CA TYR A 442 -8.09 -19.68 9.29
C TYR A 442 -9.07 -19.29 8.17
N THR A 443 -9.22 -17.99 7.90
CA THR A 443 -10.13 -17.51 6.84
C THR A 443 -9.62 -17.89 5.45
N ILE A 444 -8.31 -17.80 5.23
CA ILE A 444 -7.67 -18.21 3.96
C ILE A 444 -7.93 -19.70 3.69
N ALA A 445 -7.76 -20.56 4.71
CA ALA A 445 -8.03 -22.00 4.61
C ALA A 445 -9.52 -22.28 4.37
N ARG A 446 -10.40 -21.68 5.19
CA ARG A 446 -11.86 -21.84 5.10
C ARG A 446 -12.41 -21.51 3.71
N LEU A 447 -11.86 -20.49 3.07
CA LEU A 447 -12.26 -20.03 1.73
C LEU A 447 -11.43 -20.66 0.61
N ASN A 448 -10.49 -21.51 0.95
CA ASN A 448 -9.54 -22.15 0.03
C ASN A 448 -8.91 -21.15 -0.96
N LEU A 449 -8.38 -20.03 -0.41
CA LEU A 449 -7.76 -18.97 -1.19
C LEU A 449 -6.32 -19.38 -1.54
N PRO A 450 -5.91 -19.40 -2.82
CA PRO A 450 -4.59 -19.92 -3.24
C PRO A 450 -3.44 -18.93 -2.96
N VAL A 451 -3.40 -18.35 -1.77
CA VAL A 451 -2.30 -17.47 -1.34
C VAL A 451 -1.06 -18.31 -1.03
N ILE A 452 0.10 -17.89 -1.52
CA ILE A 452 1.39 -18.44 -1.10
C ILE A 452 1.97 -17.50 -0.04
N SER A 453 2.09 -17.96 1.21
CA SER A 453 2.68 -17.19 2.30
C SER A 453 4.11 -17.65 2.58
N ILE A 454 5.06 -16.72 2.45
CA ILE A 454 6.48 -16.94 2.75
C ILE A 454 6.80 -16.23 4.05
N ILE A 455 7.15 -16.99 5.08
CA ILE A 455 7.48 -16.48 6.42
C ILE A 455 8.99 -16.43 6.57
N VAL A 456 9.57 -15.24 6.54
CA VAL A 456 10.99 -15.00 6.80
C VAL A 456 11.24 -15.14 8.30
N ASN A 457 11.75 -16.30 8.70
CA ASN A 457 12.02 -16.67 10.09
C ASN A 457 13.49 -16.44 10.43
N ASN A 458 13.83 -15.28 10.95
CA ASN A 458 15.17 -14.94 11.43
C ASN A 458 15.25 -14.88 12.96
N LYS A 459 14.16 -15.23 13.66
CA LYS A 459 13.99 -15.19 15.12
C LYS A 459 14.29 -13.82 15.72
N SER A 460 13.87 -12.76 15.02
CA SER A 460 14.16 -11.39 15.47
C SER A 460 13.23 -10.37 14.82
N LEU A 461 12.90 -9.31 15.54
CA LEU A 461 12.39 -8.08 14.95
C LEU A 461 13.54 -7.39 14.19
N GLY A 462 13.85 -7.93 12.99
CA GLY A 462 15.10 -7.68 12.29
C GLY A 462 15.38 -6.22 11.99
N MET A 463 14.35 -5.41 11.63
CA MET A 463 14.53 -3.96 11.39
C MET A 463 14.87 -3.22 12.69
N ILE A 464 14.23 -3.57 13.81
CA ILE A 464 14.53 -2.98 15.12
C ILE A 464 15.96 -3.32 15.53
N ARG A 465 16.35 -4.59 15.36
CA ARG A 465 17.73 -5.04 15.65
C ARG A 465 18.76 -4.31 14.80
N GLN A 466 18.47 -4.09 13.50
CA GLN A 466 19.35 -3.32 12.60
C GLN A 466 19.50 -1.87 13.09
N LEU A 467 18.41 -1.21 13.47
CA LEU A 467 18.45 0.15 14.01
C LEU A 467 19.21 0.21 15.34
N GLN A 468 19.03 -0.77 16.22
CA GLN A 468 19.79 -0.84 17.49
C GLN A 468 21.30 -1.03 17.25
N ARG A 469 21.68 -1.79 16.22
CA ARG A 469 23.09 -1.86 15.81
C ARG A 469 23.61 -0.51 15.36
N VAL A 470 22.95 0.11 14.40
CA VAL A 470 23.45 1.33 13.73
C VAL A 470 23.40 2.55 14.67
N MET A 471 22.33 2.71 15.45
CA MET A 471 22.06 3.93 16.21
C MET A 471 22.38 3.82 17.70
N TYR A 472 22.38 2.59 18.27
CA TYR A 472 22.47 2.38 19.72
C TYR A 472 23.64 1.47 20.11
N LYS A 473 24.71 1.41 19.30
CA LYS A 473 25.97 0.69 19.60
C LYS A 473 25.75 -0.78 19.99
N GLU A 474 24.92 -1.48 19.22
CA GLU A 474 24.57 -2.91 19.43
C GLU A 474 23.90 -3.21 20.78
N ARG A 475 23.25 -2.25 21.41
CA ARG A 475 22.47 -2.47 22.63
C ARG A 475 21.13 -3.08 22.28
N TYR A 476 21.13 -4.40 22.08
CA TYR A 476 19.95 -5.16 21.68
C TYR A 476 19.01 -5.38 22.86
N ILE A 477 17.74 -4.97 22.73
CA ILE A 477 16.70 -5.17 23.71
C ILE A 477 15.34 -5.36 23.01
N ALA A 478 14.54 -6.31 23.49
CA ALA A 478 13.18 -6.59 23.02
C ALA A 478 13.07 -6.82 21.48
N CYS A 479 14.15 -7.22 20.83
CA CYS A 479 14.18 -7.50 19.39
C CYS A 479 14.42 -8.98 19.07
N GLU A 480 14.80 -9.78 20.05
CA GLU A 480 15.00 -11.21 19.90
C GLU A 480 13.69 -11.96 20.12
N LEU A 481 13.39 -12.90 19.22
CA LEU A 481 12.23 -13.78 19.30
C LEU A 481 12.69 -15.20 19.67
N ASP A 482 13.30 -15.31 20.84
CA ASP A 482 14.06 -16.51 21.27
C ASP A 482 13.17 -17.73 21.52
N TYR A 483 11.91 -17.51 21.93
CA TYR A 483 10.98 -18.61 22.12
C TYR A 483 10.55 -19.17 20.77
N PRO A 484 10.86 -20.42 20.45
CA PRO A 484 10.58 -21.00 19.16
C PRO A 484 9.07 -21.15 18.93
N MET A 485 8.56 -20.53 17.88
CA MET A 485 7.26 -20.81 17.31
C MET A 485 7.45 -21.69 16.07
N ASP A 486 6.79 -22.83 16.03
CA ASP A 486 6.76 -23.70 14.87
C ASP A 486 5.66 -23.21 13.91
N PHE A 487 6.04 -22.35 12.97
CA PHE A 487 5.12 -21.78 11.99
C PHE A 487 4.57 -22.83 11.02
N GLN A 488 5.29 -23.93 10.78
CA GLN A 488 4.79 -25.02 9.96
C GLN A 488 3.61 -25.69 10.64
N LYS A 489 3.77 -26.17 11.87
CA LYS A 489 2.65 -26.74 12.65
C LYS A 489 1.53 -25.75 12.87
N TYR A 490 1.84 -24.47 13.04
CA TYR A 490 0.83 -23.42 13.15
C TYR A 490 -0.05 -23.35 11.90
N ALA A 491 0.55 -23.34 10.70
CA ALA A 491 -0.20 -23.34 9.45
C ALA A 491 -0.97 -24.66 9.23
N GLU A 492 -0.33 -25.79 9.53
CA GLU A 492 -0.94 -27.12 9.45
C GLU A 492 -2.15 -27.28 10.39
N SER A 493 -2.18 -26.56 11.52
CA SER A 493 -3.33 -26.57 12.42
C SER A 493 -4.61 -25.97 11.81
N PHE A 494 -4.47 -25.17 10.74
CA PHE A 494 -5.59 -24.66 9.93
C PHE A 494 -5.87 -25.52 8.70
N GLY A 495 -5.17 -26.65 8.52
CA GLY A 495 -5.28 -27.53 7.34
C GLY A 495 -4.54 -27.03 6.11
N ILE A 496 -3.61 -26.07 6.26
CA ILE A 496 -2.79 -25.55 5.16
C ILE A 496 -1.50 -26.36 5.08
N HIS A 497 -1.15 -26.84 3.87
CA HIS A 497 0.15 -27.46 3.66
C HIS A 497 1.29 -26.46 3.86
N ALA A 498 2.25 -26.81 4.71
CA ALA A 498 3.35 -25.95 5.07
C ALA A 498 4.68 -26.69 5.11
N GLU A 499 5.75 -26.02 4.71
CA GLU A 499 7.11 -26.58 4.66
C GLU A 499 8.11 -25.61 5.30
N THR A 500 9.04 -26.15 6.08
CA THR A 500 10.16 -25.38 6.64
C THR A 500 11.42 -25.69 5.86
N VAL A 501 12.04 -24.66 5.30
CA VAL A 501 13.21 -24.77 4.40
C VAL A 501 14.43 -24.08 5.00
N ASN A 502 15.62 -24.71 4.80
CA ASN A 502 16.88 -24.27 5.37
C ASN A 502 17.99 -24.09 4.31
N THR A 503 17.80 -24.62 3.11
CA THR A 503 18.75 -24.55 2.00
C THR A 503 18.12 -23.87 0.76
N GLN A 504 18.95 -23.50 -0.20
CA GLN A 504 18.49 -22.93 -1.48
C GLN A 504 17.67 -23.94 -2.27
N ASP A 505 18.11 -25.19 -2.31
CA ASP A 505 17.43 -26.26 -3.04
C ASP A 505 16.06 -26.56 -2.41
N ASP A 506 15.98 -26.72 -1.07
CA ASP A 506 14.71 -26.93 -0.38
C ASP A 506 13.71 -25.80 -0.69
N PHE A 507 14.19 -24.53 -0.70
CA PHE A 507 13.31 -23.42 -1.01
C PHE A 507 12.87 -23.43 -2.48
N ALA A 508 13.77 -23.75 -3.41
CA ALA A 508 13.44 -23.83 -4.83
C ALA A 508 12.35 -24.89 -5.07
N ASP A 509 12.54 -26.08 -4.50
CA ASP A 509 11.59 -27.19 -4.64
C ASP A 509 10.23 -26.86 -4.03
N ALA A 510 10.20 -26.39 -2.77
CA ALA A 510 8.98 -25.99 -2.08
C ALA A 510 8.23 -24.85 -2.82
N PHE A 511 8.98 -23.87 -3.34
CA PHE A 511 8.38 -22.75 -4.06
C PHE A 511 7.83 -23.17 -5.43
N HIS A 512 8.53 -24.01 -6.18
CA HIS A 512 8.04 -24.55 -7.45
C HIS A 512 6.79 -25.42 -7.23
N ALA A 513 6.80 -26.29 -6.23
CA ALA A 513 5.60 -27.08 -5.86
C ALA A 513 4.42 -26.17 -5.45
N ALA A 514 4.70 -25.08 -4.73
CA ALA A 514 3.68 -24.11 -4.40
C ALA A 514 3.13 -23.36 -5.63
N LEU A 515 3.95 -23.11 -6.66
CA LEU A 515 3.48 -22.49 -7.91
C LEU A 515 2.61 -23.43 -8.74
N GLU A 516 2.90 -24.73 -8.73
CA GLU A 516 2.13 -25.77 -9.44
C GLU A 516 0.76 -26.02 -8.82
N ASP A 517 0.64 -25.93 -7.50
CA ASP A 517 -0.64 -26.05 -6.78
C ASP A 517 -1.42 -24.73 -6.83
N THR A 518 -2.17 -24.54 -7.90
CA THR A 518 -2.94 -23.32 -8.14
C THR A 518 -4.24 -23.21 -7.34
N ASP A 519 -4.63 -24.25 -6.62
CA ASP A 519 -5.95 -24.35 -6.02
C ASP A 519 -5.98 -24.16 -4.52
N HIS A 520 -4.86 -24.38 -3.83
CA HIS A 520 -4.81 -24.36 -2.37
C HIS A 520 -3.84 -23.30 -1.83
N PRO A 521 -4.08 -22.81 -0.61
CA PRO A 521 -3.09 -22.00 0.09
C PRO A 521 -1.84 -22.82 0.44
N ARG A 522 -0.69 -22.14 0.45
CA ARG A 522 0.60 -22.75 0.80
C ARG A 522 1.36 -21.85 1.76
N VAL A 523 2.09 -22.42 2.69
CA VAL A 523 2.99 -21.70 3.60
C VAL A 523 4.40 -22.27 3.48
N ILE A 524 5.38 -21.39 3.28
CA ILE A 524 6.81 -21.74 3.25
C ILE A 524 7.51 -20.96 4.36
N VAL A 525 8.09 -21.66 5.33
CA VAL A 525 8.84 -21.05 6.43
C VAL A 525 10.30 -21.01 6.04
N LEU A 526 10.80 -19.84 5.72
CA LEU A 526 12.15 -19.58 5.27
C LEU A 526 13.06 -19.30 6.47
N ASN A 527 13.78 -20.31 6.96
CA ASN A 527 14.78 -20.14 8.02
C ASN A 527 16.04 -19.48 7.48
N VAL A 528 16.34 -18.29 7.95
CA VAL A 528 17.50 -17.51 7.52
C VAL A 528 18.32 -16.97 8.70
N TRP A 529 19.58 -16.71 8.44
CA TRP A 529 20.40 -15.96 9.38
C TRP A 529 19.97 -14.50 9.45
N ARG A 530 20.19 -13.91 10.63
CA ARG A 530 20.03 -12.48 10.84
C ARG A 530 21.01 -11.71 9.96
N SER A 531 20.49 -10.91 9.05
CA SER A 531 21.26 -10.07 8.13
C SER A 531 20.69 -8.65 8.10
N PHE A 532 21.37 -7.75 7.42
CA PHE A 532 20.97 -6.35 7.31
C PHE A 532 20.46 -6.06 5.92
N VAL A 533 19.46 -5.17 5.84
CA VAL A 533 19.02 -4.61 4.57
C VAL A 533 20.05 -3.58 4.13
N GLU A 534 20.68 -3.85 3.01
CA GLU A 534 21.57 -2.92 2.32
C GLU A 534 20.99 -2.64 0.92
N PRO A 535 21.12 -1.39 0.45
CA PRO A 535 21.72 -0.24 1.13
C PRO A 535 20.82 0.36 2.22
N MET A 536 21.42 1.15 3.09
CA MET A 536 20.72 2.00 4.06
C MET A 536 21.37 3.40 4.06
N ALA A 537 20.61 4.46 3.81
CA ALA A 537 21.11 5.83 3.89
C ALA A 537 21.46 6.20 5.34
N LYS A 538 22.52 7.00 5.52
CA LYS A 538 22.92 7.49 6.85
C LYS A 538 21.89 8.48 7.38
N SER A 539 21.58 8.34 8.67
CA SER A 539 20.71 9.31 9.35
C SER A 539 21.33 10.71 9.35
N GLY A 540 20.54 11.71 8.97
CA GLY A 540 20.99 13.11 8.93
C GLY A 540 21.96 13.48 7.80
N ALA A 541 22.28 12.55 6.92
CA ALA A 541 23.11 12.75 5.73
C ALA A 541 22.28 12.94 4.45
N ARG A 542 22.94 13.09 3.31
CA ARG A 542 22.28 13.05 1.99
C ARG A 542 21.74 11.64 1.74
N ILE A 543 20.73 11.52 0.91
CA ILE A 543 20.09 10.22 0.63
C ILE A 543 21.05 9.24 -0.09
N ASP A 544 22.08 9.73 -0.76
CA ASP A 544 23.11 8.97 -1.47
C ASP A 544 24.34 8.62 -0.63
N GLU A 545 24.37 9.00 0.66
CA GLU A 545 25.38 8.59 1.62
C GLU A 545 24.91 7.36 2.42
N PHE A 546 25.59 6.24 2.27
CA PHE A 546 25.16 4.96 2.82
C PHE A 546 25.93 4.58 4.10
N VAL A 547 25.23 3.86 4.99
CA VAL A 547 25.83 3.20 6.15
C VAL A 547 26.74 2.08 5.65
N ASP A 548 27.92 1.95 6.24
CA ASP A 548 28.76 0.75 6.09
C ASP A 548 28.25 -0.29 7.10
N CYS A 549 27.65 -1.36 6.59
CA CYS A 549 27.09 -2.44 7.40
C CYS A 549 28.05 -3.61 7.59
N LYS A 550 29.34 -3.47 7.18
CA LYS A 550 30.37 -4.52 7.35
C LYS A 550 30.78 -4.71 8.80
#